data_42102af143c1c89b6065f708909f2062
#
_entry.id   42102af143c1c89b6065f708909f2062
#
_cell.length_a   1.000
_cell.length_b   1.000
_cell.length_c   1.000
_cell.angle_alpha   90.00
_cell.angle_beta   90.00
_cell.angle_gamma   90.00
#
_symmetry.space_group_name_H-M   'P 1'
#
loop_
_entity.id
_entity.type
_entity.pdbx_description
1 polymer ?
#
loop_
_entity_poly.entity_id
_entity_poly.type
_entity_poly.pdbx_seq_one_letter_code
_entity_poly.pdbx_strand_id
1 'polypeptide(L)'
;MTLVMGVDSSTQSCKVVITDAETGAIVREGRALHPAGTEVDPGSWWEALQEAIAAAGGTEDVTAWSIGGQQHGMVVLDAEGRVIRPALLWNDTRSAGAASDLIAEFGAEDLARRTGLVPVASFTITKLRWLRDHEPASAARVAAVALPHDWLTWRLRGFGPMGESARGPVLEELITDRSDASGTGYWSPDAWVADAAGKVITDGYDRDLLTAALGHDAVLPRVLGPREWVTDAGGRHVAPGAGDNAGAALGVGAGTGDVVVSIGTSGTVFAVSDRRTIDPSGTVAGFADADGHFLPLVATLNAARVLDAIAGVLGVDHDGLSGLALAADPGAGGLTLVPYFEGERTPNLPDATASVTGMTLRSTTRENLARAAVEGMLSGLGAGLDALRALGVPLQRALLIGGGAQSEAVRKIAPAVFGMPVEVPAPGEYVALGAARQAASVLA
;
A
#
# COMPACT_ATOMS: atom_id res chain seq x y z
N MET A 1 -22.99 22.71 0.91
CA MET A 1 -21.80 21.91 1.24
C MET A 1 -22.16 20.46 0.95
N THR A 2 -21.50 19.87 -0.01
CA THR A 2 -21.67 18.46 -0.37
C THR A 2 -20.61 17.66 0.38
N LEU A 3 -21.02 16.68 1.19
CA LEU A 3 -20.11 15.89 1.98
C LEU A 3 -19.78 14.55 1.33
N VAL A 4 -18.50 14.18 1.39
CA VAL A 4 -17.99 12.89 0.94
C VAL A 4 -17.18 12.23 2.04
N MET A 5 -17.17 10.89 2.05
CA MET A 5 -16.43 10.10 3.03
C MET A 5 -15.27 9.37 2.36
N GLY A 6 -14.09 9.50 2.94
CA GLY A 6 -12.94 8.67 2.64
C GLY A 6 -12.57 7.80 3.83
N VAL A 7 -12.25 6.56 3.55
CA VAL A 7 -11.83 5.56 4.54
C VAL A 7 -10.40 5.12 4.26
N ASP A 8 -9.61 4.94 5.31
CA ASP A 8 -8.33 4.23 5.32
C ASP A 8 -8.45 3.00 6.22
N SER A 9 -8.52 1.82 5.65
CA SER A 9 -8.47 0.54 6.37
C SER A 9 -7.06 -0.07 6.27
N SER A 10 -6.11 0.55 6.96
CA SER A 10 -4.70 0.11 7.00
C SER A 10 -4.51 -1.06 7.97
N THR A 11 -3.26 -1.53 8.14
CA THR A 11 -2.95 -2.71 8.96
C THR A 11 -3.33 -2.53 10.44
N GLN A 12 -3.14 -1.33 11.01
CA GLN A 12 -3.28 -1.09 12.46
C GLN A 12 -4.62 -0.48 12.86
N SER A 13 -5.33 0.18 11.95
CA SER A 13 -6.57 0.90 12.27
C SER A 13 -7.39 1.20 11.03
N CYS A 14 -8.69 1.39 11.24
CA CYS A 14 -9.58 2.04 10.30
C CYS A 14 -9.72 3.51 10.68
N LYS A 15 -9.61 4.41 9.70
CA LYS A 15 -9.79 5.85 9.85
C LYS A 15 -10.82 6.32 8.83
N VAL A 16 -11.70 7.19 9.27
CA VAL A 16 -12.75 7.78 8.45
C VAL A 16 -12.57 9.29 8.48
N VAL A 17 -12.56 9.92 7.32
CA VAL A 17 -12.65 11.38 7.19
C VAL A 17 -13.89 11.73 6.38
N ILE A 18 -14.65 12.71 6.83
CA ILE A 18 -15.76 13.30 6.09
C ILE A 18 -15.33 14.70 5.71
N THR A 19 -15.29 14.98 4.41
CA THR A 19 -14.77 16.23 3.85
C THR A 19 -15.84 16.93 3.03
N ASP A 20 -15.70 18.25 2.91
CA ASP A 20 -16.40 19.02 1.89
C ASP A 20 -15.84 18.68 0.51
N ALA A 21 -16.70 18.29 -0.43
CA ALA A 21 -16.31 17.80 -1.75
C ALA A 21 -15.61 18.87 -2.62
N GLU A 22 -15.90 20.16 -2.41
CA GLU A 22 -15.32 21.24 -3.22
C GLU A 22 -13.97 21.70 -2.67
N THR A 23 -13.83 21.79 -1.35
CA THR A 23 -12.64 22.36 -0.71
C THR A 23 -11.67 21.31 -0.21
N GLY A 24 -12.12 20.05 -0.03
CA GLY A 24 -11.36 18.97 0.61
C GLY A 24 -11.15 19.18 2.12
N ALA A 25 -11.77 20.19 2.73
CA ALA A 25 -11.63 20.46 4.15
C ALA A 25 -12.29 19.35 4.99
N ILE A 26 -11.57 18.85 5.99
CA ILE A 26 -12.11 17.85 6.93
C ILE A 26 -13.17 18.52 7.80
N VAL A 27 -14.36 17.94 7.82
CA VAL A 27 -15.49 18.37 8.65
C VAL A 27 -15.60 17.52 9.91
N ARG A 28 -15.39 16.21 9.77
CA ARG A 28 -15.47 15.22 10.85
C ARG A 28 -14.48 14.10 10.57
N GLU A 29 -14.04 13.44 11.64
CA GLU A 29 -13.18 12.25 11.54
C GLU A 29 -13.50 11.24 12.64
N GLY A 30 -13.15 9.99 12.39
CA GLY A 30 -13.29 8.90 13.36
C GLY A 30 -12.22 7.84 13.15
N ARG A 31 -11.94 7.07 14.20
CA ARG A 31 -10.90 6.05 14.18
C ARG A 31 -11.28 4.88 15.09
N ALA A 32 -10.91 3.66 14.64
CA ALA A 32 -10.94 2.45 15.44
C ALA A 32 -9.71 1.60 15.17
N LEU A 33 -9.28 0.79 16.13
CA LEU A 33 -8.08 -0.06 16.01
C LEU A 33 -8.42 -1.39 15.34
N HIS A 34 -7.46 -1.94 14.61
CA HIS A 34 -7.49 -3.32 14.13
C HIS A 34 -6.70 -4.23 15.05
N PRO A 35 -7.04 -5.54 15.11
CA PRO A 35 -6.20 -6.53 15.78
C PRO A 35 -4.80 -6.58 15.17
N ALA A 36 -3.79 -6.79 16.01
CA ALA A 36 -2.44 -7.04 15.55
C ALA A 36 -2.29 -8.45 14.98
N GLY A 37 -1.40 -8.63 14.01
CA GLY A 37 -1.07 -9.94 13.44
C GLY A 37 -0.77 -9.88 11.95
N THR A 38 -0.48 -11.06 11.39
CA THR A 38 -0.29 -11.27 9.94
C THR A 38 -1.44 -12.07 9.33
N GLU A 39 -2.36 -12.53 10.17
CA GLU A 39 -3.58 -13.28 9.84
C GLU A 39 -4.72 -12.71 10.68
N VAL A 40 -5.74 -12.15 10.05
CA VAL A 40 -6.81 -11.39 10.71
C VAL A 40 -8.18 -11.80 10.15
N ASP A 41 -9.17 -11.96 11.04
CA ASP A 41 -10.56 -12.14 10.61
C ASP A 41 -11.08 -10.82 9.97
N PRO A 42 -11.54 -10.84 8.71
CA PRO A 42 -12.13 -9.67 8.06
C PRO A 42 -13.31 -9.06 8.82
N GLY A 43 -14.03 -9.86 9.62
CA GLY A 43 -15.10 -9.38 10.51
C GLY A 43 -14.64 -8.27 11.45
N SER A 44 -13.40 -8.35 11.94
CA SER A 44 -12.83 -7.30 12.81
C SER A 44 -12.60 -5.97 12.08
N TRP A 45 -12.30 -5.99 10.77
CA TRP A 45 -12.21 -4.76 9.96
C TRP A 45 -13.58 -4.13 9.75
N TRP A 46 -14.62 -4.99 9.59
CA TRP A 46 -15.99 -4.52 9.47
C TRP A 46 -16.46 -3.84 10.75
N GLU A 47 -16.19 -4.43 11.90
CA GLU A 47 -16.50 -3.85 13.21
C GLU A 47 -15.76 -2.52 13.40
N ALA A 48 -14.46 -2.47 13.11
CA ALA A 48 -13.67 -1.24 13.20
C ALA A 48 -14.16 -0.15 12.25
N LEU A 49 -14.59 -0.51 11.02
CA LEU A 49 -15.17 0.46 10.07
C LEU A 49 -16.47 1.05 10.63
N GLN A 50 -17.37 0.21 11.20
CA GLN A 50 -18.62 0.70 11.80
C GLN A 50 -18.34 1.62 13.00
N GLU A 51 -17.38 1.26 13.85
CA GLU A 51 -16.96 2.07 15.00
C GLU A 51 -16.37 3.42 14.54
N ALA A 52 -15.49 3.41 13.55
CA ALA A 52 -14.88 4.63 12.99
C ALA A 52 -15.93 5.55 12.33
N ILE A 53 -16.92 4.99 11.61
CA ILE A 53 -18.06 5.73 11.05
C ILE A 53 -18.90 6.35 12.18
N ALA A 54 -19.21 5.58 13.23
CA ALA A 54 -19.96 6.11 14.37
C ALA A 54 -19.21 7.22 15.10
N ALA A 55 -17.89 7.07 15.28
CA ALA A 55 -17.04 8.10 15.87
C ALA A 55 -16.98 9.39 15.01
N ALA A 56 -17.06 9.25 13.68
CA ALA A 56 -17.18 10.39 12.75
C ALA A 56 -18.59 11.01 12.72
N GLY A 57 -19.55 10.52 13.51
CA GLY A 57 -20.91 11.05 13.61
C GLY A 57 -21.89 10.54 12.54
N GLY A 58 -21.62 9.36 11.95
CA GLY A 58 -22.48 8.72 10.96
C GLY A 58 -22.27 9.24 9.53
N THR A 59 -23.10 8.73 8.60
CA THR A 59 -22.96 8.98 7.15
C THR A 59 -24.26 9.41 6.47
N GLU A 60 -25.29 9.83 7.23
CA GLU A 60 -26.63 10.13 6.69
C GLU A 60 -26.63 11.30 5.74
N ASP A 61 -25.68 12.25 5.90
CA ASP A 61 -25.50 13.46 5.09
C ASP A 61 -24.39 13.32 4.02
N VAL A 62 -23.80 12.13 3.89
CA VAL A 62 -22.75 11.83 2.90
C VAL A 62 -23.37 11.46 1.55
N THR A 63 -22.88 12.07 0.46
CA THR A 63 -23.38 11.84 -0.91
C THR A 63 -22.60 10.77 -1.66
N ALA A 64 -21.28 10.69 -1.41
CA ALA A 64 -20.40 9.68 -2.01
C ALA A 64 -19.33 9.21 -1.03
N TRP A 65 -18.80 8.01 -1.25
CA TRP A 65 -17.73 7.48 -0.41
C TRP A 65 -16.77 6.55 -1.18
N SER A 66 -15.58 6.38 -0.60
CA SER A 66 -14.54 5.49 -1.11
C SER A 66 -13.76 4.88 0.05
N ILE A 67 -13.22 3.68 -0.16
CA ILE A 67 -12.38 2.97 0.81
C ILE A 67 -10.99 2.75 0.21
N GLY A 68 -9.97 3.33 0.84
CA GLY A 68 -8.58 2.92 0.71
C GLY A 68 -8.23 1.84 1.73
N GLY A 69 -7.35 0.92 1.40
CA GLY A 69 -7.00 -0.15 2.32
C GLY A 69 -5.64 -0.76 2.08
N GLN A 70 -5.18 -1.55 3.07
CA GLN A 70 -3.96 -2.33 2.95
C GLN A 70 -4.03 -3.27 1.75
N GLN A 71 -2.95 -3.33 0.99
CA GLN A 71 -2.88 -4.11 -0.25
C GLN A 71 -2.65 -5.61 0.02
N HIS A 72 -2.96 -6.44 -0.98
CA HIS A 72 -2.57 -7.85 -1.10
C HIS A 72 -3.20 -8.83 -0.09
N GLY A 73 -4.00 -8.37 0.85
CA GLY A 73 -4.67 -9.25 1.82
C GLY A 73 -5.59 -10.24 1.09
N MET A 74 -5.46 -11.54 1.41
CA MET A 74 -6.26 -12.57 0.76
C MET A 74 -7.55 -12.81 1.54
N VAL A 75 -8.68 -12.30 1.05
CA VAL A 75 -10.03 -12.63 1.54
C VAL A 75 -10.65 -13.64 0.60
N VAL A 76 -10.95 -14.84 1.09
CA VAL A 76 -11.57 -15.92 0.32
C VAL A 76 -12.97 -16.22 0.84
N LEU A 77 -13.96 -16.22 -0.08
CA LEU A 77 -15.38 -16.37 0.22
C LEU A 77 -15.93 -17.67 -0.37
N ASP A 78 -16.85 -18.31 0.36
CA ASP A 78 -17.66 -19.41 -0.16
C ASP A 78 -18.87 -18.89 -0.99
N ALA A 79 -19.64 -19.80 -1.57
CA ALA A 79 -20.82 -19.46 -2.40
C ALA A 79 -21.92 -18.71 -1.62
N GLU A 80 -21.95 -18.85 -0.29
CA GLU A 80 -22.86 -18.12 0.59
C GLU A 80 -22.30 -16.79 1.07
N GLY A 81 -21.13 -16.36 0.54
CA GLY A 81 -20.47 -15.09 0.88
C GLY A 81 -19.78 -15.08 2.24
N ARG A 82 -19.61 -16.25 2.87
CA ARG A 82 -18.90 -16.35 4.15
C ARG A 82 -17.41 -16.41 3.95
N VAL A 83 -16.68 -15.76 4.83
CA VAL A 83 -15.22 -15.85 4.88
C VAL A 83 -14.84 -17.29 5.26
N ILE A 84 -14.03 -17.95 4.41
CA ILE A 84 -13.62 -19.36 4.58
C ILE A 84 -12.60 -19.49 5.70
N ARG A 85 -11.73 -18.51 5.84
CA ARG A 85 -10.65 -18.46 6.83
C ARG A 85 -10.21 -17.01 7.09
N PRO A 86 -9.51 -16.71 8.21
CA PRO A 86 -8.87 -15.41 8.40
C PRO A 86 -7.95 -15.02 7.22
N ALA A 87 -7.96 -13.74 6.86
CA ALA A 87 -7.19 -13.23 5.74
C ALA A 87 -5.69 -13.22 6.05
N LEU A 88 -4.87 -13.70 5.13
CA LEU A 88 -3.41 -13.55 5.19
C LEU A 88 -3.06 -12.16 4.68
N LEU A 89 -2.36 -11.38 5.51
CA LEU A 89 -2.01 -10.00 5.20
C LEU A 89 -0.72 -9.90 4.36
N TRP A 90 -0.41 -8.68 3.93
CA TRP A 90 0.79 -8.38 3.12
C TRP A 90 2.11 -8.74 3.82
N ASN A 91 2.14 -8.70 5.14
CA ASN A 91 3.31 -8.99 5.99
C ASN A 91 3.39 -10.46 6.45
N ASP A 92 2.48 -11.33 5.98
CA ASP A 92 2.57 -12.77 6.22
C ASP A 92 3.56 -13.42 5.25
N THR A 93 4.54 -14.14 5.77
CA THR A 93 5.64 -14.70 5.00
C THR A 93 5.48 -16.19 4.68
N ARG A 94 4.40 -16.85 5.15
CA ARG A 94 4.21 -18.31 4.97
C ARG A 94 4.15 -18.73 3.50
N SER A 95 3.75 -17.86 2.60
CA SER A 95 3.65 -18.11 1.16
C SER A 95 4.96 -17.84 0.37
N ALA A 96 6.11 -17.66 1.06
CA ALA A 96 7.39 -17.44 0.38
C ALA A 96 7.80 -18.65 -0.52
N GLY A 97 7.55 -19.88 -0.08
CA GLY A 97 7.76 -21.06 -0.91
C GLY A 97 6.90 -21.06 -2.16
N ALA A 98 5.62 -20.73 -2.02
CA ALA A 98 4.68 -20.62 -3.15
C ALA A 98 5.10 -19.54 -4.17
N ALA A 99 5.75 -18.45 -3.72
CA ALA A 99 6.34 -17.46 -4.61
C ALA A 99 7.46 -18.07 -5.46
N SER A 100 8.36 -18.82 -4.83
CA SER A 100 9.45 -19.52 -5.53
C SER A 100 8.92 -20.55 -6.54
N ASP A 101 7.88 -21.29 -6.18
CA ASP A 101 7.24 -22.27 -7.07
C ASP A 101 6.62 -21.62 -8.30
N LEU A 102 5.91 -20.49 -8.14
CA LEU A 102 5.34 -19.74 -9.26
C LEU A 102 6.43 -19.18 -10.19
N ILE A 103 7.53 -18.66 -9.61
CA ILE A 103 8.67 -18.20 -10.42
C ILE A 103 9.32 -19.34 -11.18
N ALA A 104 9.46 -20.53 -10.56
CA ALA A 104 10.02 -21.71 -11.22
C ALA A 104 9.10 -22.24 -12.34
N GLU A 105 7.78 -22.13 -12.17
CA GLU A 105 6.77 -22.62 -13.13
C GLU A 105 6.63 -21.70 -14.34
N PHE A 106 6.61 -20.37 -14.15
CA PHE A 106 6.31 -19.40 -15.21
C PHE A 106 7.52 -18.55 -15.65
N GLY A 107 8.55 -18.44 -14.81
CA GLY A 107 9.69 -17.54 -15.02
C GLY A 107 9.42 -16.11 -14.57
N ALA A 108 10.41 -15.49 -13.93
CA ALA A 108 10.30 -14.11 -13.42
C ALA A 108 10.02 -13.08 -14.54
N GLU A 109 10.66 -13.24 -15.70
CA GLU A 109 10.48 -12.34 -16.85
C GLU A 109 9.06 -12.39 -17.42
N ASP A 110 8.47 -13.62 -17.55
CA ASP A 110 7.11 -13.78 -18.06
C ASP A 110 6.08 -13.20 -17.08
N LEU A 111 6.23 -13.48 -15.79
CA LEU A 111 5.36 -12.94 -14.73
C LEU A 111 5.42 -11.40 -14.70
N ALA A 112 6.62 -10.81 -14.71
CA ALA A 112 6.79 -9.36 -14.75
C ALA A 112 6.16 -8.75 -16.02
N ARG A 113 6.31 -9.39 -17.16
CA ARG A 113 5.71 -8.93 -18.43
C ARG A 113 4.18 -9.01 -18.38
N ARG A 114 3.59 -10.10 -17.86
CA ARG A 114 2.14 -10.33 -17.77
C ARG A 114 1.47 -9.39 -16.78
N THR A 115 2.04 -9.23 -15.59
CA THR A 115 1.38 -8.58 -14.46
C THR A 115 2.07 -7.31 -13.93
N GLY A 116 3.31 -7.03 -14.36
CA GLY A 116 4.16 -5.99 -13.76
C GLY A 116 4.88 -6.43 -12.49
N LEU A 117 4.71 -7.70 -12.06
CA LEU A 117 5.20 -8.18 -10.78
C LEU A 117 6.03 -9.45 -10.92
N VAL A 118 7.05 -9.59 -10.08
CA VAL A 118 7.66 -10.88 -9.75
C VAL A 118 7.11 -11.29 -8.38
N PRO A 119 6.52 -12.48 -8.22
CA PRO A 119 5.87 -12.90 -6.99
C PRO A 119 6.78 -12.87 -5.76
N VAL A 120 6.28 -12.31 -4.68
CA VAL A 120 6.84 -12.37 -3.33
C VAL A 120 5.74 -12.76 -2.35
N ALA A 121 6.08 -13.17 -1.13
CA ALA A 121 5.11 -13.62 -0.14
C ALA A 121 3.97 -12.61 0.12
N SER A 122 4.22 -11.32 -0.09
CA SER A 122 3.20 -10.28 0.13
C SER A 122 2.03 -10.37 -0.84
N PHE A 123 2.20 -10.83 -2.08
CA PHE A 123 1.17 -10.76 -3.12
C PHE A 123 0.09 -11.84 -2.99
N THR A 124 -1.14 -11.52 -3.40
CA THR A 124 -2.30 -12.40 -3.25
C THR A 124 -2.15 -13.73 -3.96
N ILE A 125 -1.56 -13.76 -5.16
CA ILE A 125 -1.33 -14.98 -5.94
C ILE A 125 -0.54 -16.04 -5.16
N THR A 126 0.47 -15.63 -4.38
CA THR A 126 1.29 -16.55 -3.60
C THR A 126 0.52 -17.15 -2.42
N LYS A 127 -0.38 -16.37 -1.83
CA LYS A 127 -1.26 -16.83 -0.75
C LYS A 127 -2.31 -17.82 -1.26
N LEU A 128 -2.85 -17.60 -2.46
CA LEU A 128 -3.76 -18.56 -3.11
C LEU A 128 -3.04 -19.87 -3.42
N ARG A 129 -1.79 -19.82 -3.93
CA ARG A 129 -0.97 -21.01 -4.17
C ARG A 129 -0.69 -21.76 -2.87
N TRP A 130 -0.32 -21.03 -1.82
CA TRP A 130 -0.13 -21.59 -0.50
C TRP A 130 -1.43 -22.25 0.04
N LEU A 131 -2.58 -21.57 -0.11
CA LEU A 131 -3.88 -22.10 0.30
C LEU A 131 -4.21 -23.43 -0.39
N ARG A 132 -4.00 -23.48 -1.73
CA ARG A 132 -4.20 -24.71 -2.51
C ARG A 132 -3.35 -25.87 -2.01
N ASP A 133 -2.08 -25.58 -1.73
CA ASP A 133 -1.09 -26.63 -1.45
C ASP A 133 -1.14 -27.09 0.03
N HIS A 134 -1.54 -26.22 0.97
CA HIS A 134 -1.52 -26.50 2.42
C HIS A 134 -2.92 -26.65 3.03
N GLU A 135 -3.94 -26.05 2.45
CA GLU A 135 -5.33 -26.10 2.93
C GLU A 135 -6.29 -26.48 1.78
N PRO A 136 -6.12 -27.62 1.12
CA PRO A 136 -6.89 -27.97 -0.09
C PRO A 136 -8.41 -28.04 0.15
N ALA A 137 -8.84 -28.38 1.36
CA ALA A 137 -10.27 -28.36 1.71
C ALA A 137 -10.84 -26.94 1.76
N SER A 138 -10.07 -25.96 2.21
CA SER A 138 -10.44 -24.54 2.17
C SER A 138 -10.40 -24.01 0.74
N ALA A 139 -9.33 -24.33 -0.01
CA ALA A 139 -9.17 -23.93 -1.39
C ALA A 139 -10.34 -24.39 -2.26
N ALA A 140 -10.76 -25.66 -2.14
CA ALA A 140 -11.87 -26.24 -2.92
C ALA A 140 -13.24 -25.54 -2.70
N ARG A 141 -13.39 -24.77 -1.62
CA ARG A 141 -14.60 -24.03 -1.29
C ARG A 141 -14.60 -22.59 -1.79
N VAL A 142 -13.46 -22.09 -2.31
CA VAL A 142 -13.35 -20.70 -2.73
C VAL A 142 -14.25 -20.45 -3.94
N ALA A 143 -15.28 -19.66 -3.76
CA ALA A 143 -16.17 -19.19 -4.83
C ALA A 143 -15.76 -17.79 -5.31
N ALA A 144 -15.19 -16.95 -4.43
CA ALA A 144 -14.68 -15.64 -4.78
C ALA A 144 -13.39 -15.29 -4.01
N VAL A 145 -12.54 -14.48 -4.64
CA VAL A 145 -11.35 -13.89 -4.02
C VAL A 145 -11.51 -12.37 -4.03
N ALA A 146 -11.30 -11.73 -2.89
CA ALA A 146 -11.36 -10.29 -2.73
C ALA A 146 -10.13 -9.79 -1.94
N LEU A 147 -9.85 -8.50 -2.06
CA LEU A 147 -8.87 -7.79 -1.24
C LEU A 147 -9.57 -7.11 -0.06
N PRO A 148 -8.85 -6.59 0.95
CA PRO A 148 -9.48 -6.03 2.13
C PRO A 148 -10.48 -4.91 1.82
N HIS A 149 -10.10 -3.94 0.96
CA HIS A 149 -11.02 -2.85 0.63
C HIS A 149 -12.19 -3.30 -0.26
N ASP A 150 -12.01 -4.30 -1.14
CA ASP A 150 -13.07 -4.86 -1.97
C ASP A 150 -14.18 -5.45 -1.09
N TRP A 151 -13.75 -6.27 -0.12
CA TRP A 151 -14.66 -6.93 0.81
C TRP A 151 -15.39 -5.90 1.69
N LEU A 152 -14.66 -4.91 2.24
CA LEU A 152 -15.26 -3.84 3.04
C LEU A 152 -16.25 -3.00 2.22
N THR A 153 -15.90 -2.69 0.97
CA THR A 153 -16.76 -1.96 0.04
C THR A 153 -18.03 -2.76 -0.26
N TRP A 154 -17.91 -4.07 -0.53
CA TRP A 154 -19.04 -4.96 -0.74
C TRP A 154 -19.96 -4.99 0.49
N ARG A 155 -19.40 -5.11 1.70
CA ARG A 155 -20.15 -5.05 2.95
C ARG A 155 -20.87 -3.72 3.15
N LEU A 156 -20.18 -2.60 2.94
CA LEU A 156 -20.76 -1.26 3.15
C LEU A 156 -21.81 -0.90 2.08
N ARG A 157 -21.76 -1.51 0.91
CA ARG A 157 -22.81 -1.45 -0.11
C ARG A 157 -24.07 -2.22 0.25
N GLY A 158 -24.07 -2.96 1.37
CA GLY A 158 -25.20 -3.71 1.89
C GLY A 158 -25.24 -5.19 1.46
N PHE A 159 -24.21 -5.69 0.78
CA PHE A 159 -24.02 -7.12 0.51
C PHE A 159 -23.38 -7.83 1.72
N GLY A 160 -23.37 -9.14 1.70
CA GLY A 160 -22.78 -9.92 2.80
C GLY A 160 -23.23 -11.36 2.81
N PRO A 161 -22.80 -12.15 3.80
CA PRO A 161 -23.17 -13.55 3.93
C PRO A 161 -24.70 -13.77 3.92
N MET A 162 -25.09 -14.94 3.48
CA MET A 162 -26.47 -15.36 3.45
C MET A 162 -27.13 -15.19 4.84
N GLY A 163 -28.21 -14.42 4.88
CA GLY A 163 -28.97 -14.16 6.13
C GLY A 163 -28.39 -13.04 7.02
N GLU A 164 -27.26 -12.44 6.68
CA GLU A 164 -26.60 -11.38 7.46
C GLU A 164 -26.64 -10.00 6.80
N SER A 165 -27.14 -9.90 5.58
CA SER A 165 -27.21 -8.66 4.84
C SER A 165 -28.51 -8.54 4.05
N ALA A 166 -28.94 -7.29 3.79
CA ALA A 166 -30.19 -7.03 3.09
C ALA A 166 -30.14 -7.40 1.60
N ARG A 167 -28.95 -7.34 0.98
CA ARG A 167 -28.74 -7.60 -0.46
C ARG A 167 -28.20 -9.02 -0.75
N GLY A 168 -27.89 -9.79 0.29
CA GLY A 168 -27.41 -11.16 0.16
C GLY A 168 -25.99 -11.31 -0.39
N PRO A 169 -25.56 -12.55 -0.64
CA PRO A 169 -24.18 -12.87 -1.03
C PRO A 169 -23.98 -12.81 -2.56
N VAL A 170 -24.34 -11.71 -3.21
CA VAL A 170 -24.12 -11.55 -4.65
C VAL A 170 -22.65 -11.25 -4.89
N LEU A 171 -21.85 -12.30 -5.18
CA LEU A 171 -20.39 -12.21 -5.31
C LEU A 171 -19.98 -11.42 -6.56
N GLU A 172 -20.80 -11.41 -7.61
CA GLU A 172 -20.59 -10.64 -8.84
C GLU A 172 -20.66 -9.12 -8.63
N GLU A 173 -21.14 -8.70 -7.47
CA GLU A 173 -21.16 -7.29 -7.05
C GLU A 173 -19.90 -6.85 -6.31
N LEU A 174 -18.91 -7.73 -6.14
CA LEU A 174 -17.58 -7.33 -5.71
C LEU A 174 -16.96 -6.36 -6.73
N ILE A 175 -16.40 -5.29 -6.23
CA ILE A 175 -15.68 -4.30 -7.04
C ILE A 175 -14.32 -4.01 -6.42
N THR A 176 -13.38 -3.59 -7.26
CA THR A 176 -12.04 -3.16 -6.89
C THR A 176 -11.59 -2.00 -7.79
N ASP A 177 -10.46 -1.42 -7.49
CA ASP A 177 -9.79 -0.44 -8.32
C ASP A 177 -8.57 -1.03 -9.05
N ARG A 178 -7.98 -0.24 -9.94
CA ARG A 178 -6.79 -0.62 -10.70
C ARG A 178 -5.55 -0.81 -9.83
N SER A 179 -5.38 0.04 -8.81
CA SER A 179 -4.16 0.03 -8.00
C SER A 179 -4.07 -1.24 -7.15
N ASP A 180 -5.17 -1.66 -6.54
CA ASP A 180 -5.17 -2.87 -5.73
C ASP A 180 -5.24 -4.14 -6.59
N ALA A 181 -6.01 -4.14 -7.70
CA ALA A 181 -6.01 -5.22 -8.67
C ALA A 181 -4.60 -5.52 -9.20
N SER A 182 -3.79 -4.48 -9.47
CA SER A 182 -2.41 -4.63 -9.95
C SER A 182 -1.48 -5.29 -8.93
N GLY A 183 -1.83 -5.27 -7.65
CA GLY A 183 -1.09 -5.92 -6.57
C GLY A 183 -1.41 -7.40 -6.37
N THR A 184 -2.36 -7.96 -7.10
CA THR A 184 -2.79 -9.36 -6.94
C THR A 184 -1.79 -10.38 -7.48
N GLY A 185 -1.07 -10.05 -8.55
CA GLY A 185 -0.18 -10.94 -9.28
C GLY A 185 -0.87 -11.78 -10.36
N TYR A 186 -2.16 -11.51 -10.63
CA TYR A 186 -2.94 -12.12 -11.72
C TYR A 186 -3.83 -11.11 -12.46
N TRP A 187 -3.46 -9.84 -12.46
CA TRP A 187 -4.11 -8.77 -13.21
C TRP A 187 -3.09 -7.92 -13.98
N SER A 188 -3.48 -7.41 -15.14
CA SER A 188 -2.63 -6.57 -15.98
C SER A 188 -3.35 -5.31 -16.43
N PRO A 189 -2.75 -4.12 -16.24
CA PRO A 189 -3.32 -2.87 -16.75
C PRO A 189 -3.38 -2.83 -18.29
N ASP A 190 -2.51 -3.56 -18.99
CA ASP A 190 -2.51 -3.61 -20.47
C ASP A 190 -3.65 -4.48 -21.02
N ALA A 191 -4.12 -5.46 -20.26
CA ALA A 191 -5.25 -6.31 -20.62
C ALA A 191 -6.60 -5.73 -20.16
N TRP A 192 -6.57 -4.70 -19.30
CA TRP A 192 -7.76 -3.97 -18.88
C TRP A 192 -8.09 -2.89 -19.92
N VAL A 193 -9.27 -2.97 -20.52
CA VAL A 193 -9.70 -2.04 -21.57
C VAL A 193 -11.09 -1.50 -21.22
N ALA A 194 -11.24 -0.18 -21.28
CA ALA A 194 -12.52 0.49 -21.20
C ALA A 194 -12.80 1.29 -22.47
N ASP A 195 -14.08 1.50 -22.80
CA ASP A 195 -14.50 2.35 -23.90
C ASP A 195 -14.37 3.85 -23.55
N ALA A 196 -14.67 4.72 -24.50
CA ALA A 196 -14.61 6.17 -24.33
C ALA A 196 -15.59 6.71 -23.26
N ALA A 197 -16.60 5.93 -22.87
CA ALA A 197 -17.53 6.25 -21.79
C ALA A 197 -17.07 5.68 -20.43
N GLY A 198 -15.89 5.03 -20.39
CA GLY A 198 -15.34 4.42 -19.19
C GLY A 198 -15.88 3.02 -18.86
N LYS A 199 -16.72 2.44 -19.72
CA LYS A 199 -17.25 1.09 -19.52
C LYS A 199 -16.19 0.05 -19.83
N VAL A 200 -15.89 -0.82 -18.86
CA VAL A 200 -14.93 -1.90 -19.00
C VAL A 200 -15.37 -2.91 -20.07
N ILE A 201 -14.50 -3.17 -21.04
CA ILE A 201 -14.65 -4.15 -22.11
C ILE A 201 -13.96 -5.46 -21.75
N THR A 202 -12.73 -5.38 -21.18
CA THR A 202 -11.98 -6.53 -20.68
C THR A 202 -11.52 -6.23 -19.25
N ASP A 203 -11.66 -7.21 -18.36
CA ASP A 203 -11.42 -7.04 -16.91
C ASP A 203 -9.93 -7.03 -16.52
N GLY A 204 -9.04 -7.41 -17.43
CA GLY A 204 -7.60 -7.44 -17.22
C GLY A 204 -7.08 -8.63 -16.42
N TYR A 205 -7.93 -9.53 -15.96
CA TYR A 205 -7.52 -10.70 -15.18
C TYR A 205 -6.92 -11.81 -16.03
N ASP A 206 -5.80 -12.32 -15.55
CA ASP A 206 -5.11 -13.49 -16.10
C ASP A 206 -5.62 -14.75 -15.40
N ARG A 207 -6.64 -15.38 -15.99
CA ARG A 207 -7.31 -16.56 -15.45
C ARG A 207 -6.44 -17.79 -15.40
N ASP A 208 -5.41 -17.88 -16.25
CA ASP A 208 -4.45 -18.98 -16.22
C ASP A 208 -3.58 -18.89 -14.96
N LEU A 209 -3.10 -17.70 -14.63
CA LEU A 209 -2.35 -17.47 -13.39
C LEU A 209 -3.20 -17.71 -12.15
N LEU A 210 -4.44 -17.23 -12.14
CA LEU A 210 -5.38 -17.49 -11.04
C LEU A 210 -5.60 -19.00 -10.85
N THR A 211 -5.91 -19.71 -11.94
CA THR A 211 -6.18 -21.15 -11.91
C THR A 211 -4.93 -21.94 -11.49
N ALA A 212 -3.74 -21.56 -11.97
CA ALA A 212 -2.49 -22.17 -11.55
C ALA A 212 -2.21 -21.96 -10.05
N ALA A 213 -2.61 -20.81 -9.50
CA ALA A 213 -2.44 -20.51 -8.09
C ALA A 213 -3.50 -21.20 -7.21
N LEU A 214 -4.79 -21.08 -7.54
CA LEU A 214 -5.89 -21.55 -6.69
C LEU A 214 -6.27 -23.01 -6.95
N GLY A 215 -6.05 -23.51 -8.19
CA GLY A 215 -6.47 -24.84 -8.65
C GLY A 215 -7.78 -24.84 -9.43
N HIS A 216 -8.52 -23.75 -9.47
CA HIS A 216 -9.75 -23.54 -10.24
C HIS A 216 -10.01 -22.05 -10.45
N ASP A 217 -10.96 -21.71 -11.28
CA ASP A 217 -11.42 -20.32 -11.47
C ASP A 217 -12.39 -19.89 -10.35
N ALA A 218 -12.43 -18.60 -10.05
CA ALA A 218 -13.27 -18.01 -9.02
C ALA A 218 -13.80 -16.65 -9.46
N VAL A 219 -14.86 -16.17 -8.81
CA VAL A 219 -15.35 -14.79 -9.00
C VAL A 219 -14.26 -13.82 -8.49
N LEU A 220 -13.93 -12.84 -9.32
CA LEU A 220 -13.02 -11.76 -8.99
C LEU A 220 -13.77 -10.43 -9.04
N PRO A 221 -13.38 -9.45 -8.22
CA PRO A 221 -14.01 -8.14 -8.22
C PRO A 221 -13.93 -7.46 -9.58
N ARG A 222 -15.00 -6.80 -10.00
CA ARG A 222 -14.98 -5.98 -11.21
C ARG A 222 -14.09 -4.77 -11.01
N VAL A 223 -13.07 -4.60 -11.85
CA VAL A 223 -12.13 -3.47 -11.77
C VAL A 223 -12.80 -2.23 -12.38
N LEU A 224 -13.04 -1.23 -11.55
CA LEU A 224 -13.62 0.04 -11.97
C LEU A 224 -12.56 0.98 -12.57
N GLY A 225 -12.99 1.79 -13.52
CA GLY A 225 -12.20 2.93 -13.99
C GLY A 225 -12.09 4.02 -12.93
N PRO A 226 -11.11 4.93 -13.02
CA PRO A 226 -10.82 5.93 -11.97
C PRO A 226 -12.00 6.83 -11.57
N ARG A 227 -12.94 7.07 -12.51
CA ARG A 227 -14.15 7.90 -12.29
C ARG A 227 -15.44 7.12 -12.45
N GLU A 228 -15.34 5.80 -12.59
CA GLU A 228 -16.49 4.93 -12.56
C GLU A 228 -17.01 4.80 -11.14
N TRP A 229 -18.30 4.62 -10.97
CA TRP A 229 -18.93 4.46 -9.67
C TRP A 229 -20.09 3.47 -9.72
N VAL A 230 -20.44 2.94 -8.57
CA VAL A 230 -21.64 2.13 -8.35
C VAL A 230 -22.47 2.74 -7.22
N THR A 231 -23.59 2.14 -6.88
CA THR A 231 -24.41 2.60 -5.76
C THR A 231 -24.37 1.65 -4.57
N ASP A 232 -24.54 2.19 -3.39
CA ASP A 232 -24.87 1.42 -2.19
C ASP A 232 -26.40 1.21 -2.04
N ALA A 233 -26.81 0.59 -0.93
CA ALA A 233 -28.21 0.35 -0.63
C ALA A 233 -29.04 1.63 -0.40
N GLY A 234 -28.38 2.73 -0.04
CA GLY A 234 -29.00 4.05 0.16
C GLY A 234 -29.00 4.93 -1.09
N GLY A 235 -28.46 4.45 -2.23
CA GLY A 235 -28.37 5.20 -3.47
C GLY A 235 -27.20 6.17 -3.54
N ARG A 236 -26.26 6.15 -2.58
CA ARG A 236 -25.06 6.99 -2.58
C ARG A 236 -24.04 6.47 -3.60
N HIS A 237 -23.24 7.38 -4.16
CA HIS A 237 -22.16 6.99 -5.07
C HIS A 237 -21.02 6.33 -4.31
N VAL A 238 -20.53 5.22 -4.84
CA VAL A 238 -19.41 4.46 -4.32
C VAL A 238 -18.31 4.48 -5.36
N ALA A 239 -17.22 5.15 -5.05
CA ALA A 239 -16.04 5.24 -5.92
C ALA A 239 -15.22 3.93 -5.87
N PRO A 240 -14.26 3.73 -6.80
CA PRO A 240 -13.56 2.45 -6.97
C PRO A 240 -12.83 1.94 -5.73
N GLY A 241 -12.33 2.82 -4.88
CA GLY A 241 -11.39 2.48 -3.83
C GLY A 241 -9.93 2.71 -4.25
N ALA A 242 -9.00 2.30 -3.40
CA ALA A 242 -7.58 2.33 -3.70
C ALA A 242 -6.77 1.44 -2.75
N GLY A 243 -5.65 0.88 -3.21
CA GLY A 243 -4.59 0.43 -2.31
C GLY A 243 -4.00 1.60 -1.52
N ASP A 244 -3.48 1.35 -0.32
CA ASP A 244 -3.02 2.40 0.61
C ASP A 244 -1.96 3.34 0.01
N ASN A 245 -0.99 2.80 -0.77
CA ASN A 245 0.03 3.62 -1.42
C ASN A 245 -0.56 4.54 -2.51
N ALA A 246 -1.50 4.04 -3.31
CA ALA A 246 -2.20 4.82 -4.32
C ALA A 246 -3.14 5.85 -3.67
N GLY A 247 -3.85 5.47 -2.61
CA GLY A 247 -4.63 6.39 -1.78
C GLY A 247 -3.78 7.51 -1.19
N ALA A 248 -2.58 7.18 -0.68
CA ALA A 248 -1.64 8.17 -0.18
C ALA A 248 -1.17 9.12 -1.28
N ALA A 249 -0.84 8.62 -2.49
CA ALA A 249 -0.47 9.45 -3.63
C ALA A 249 -1.56 10.46 -3.99
N LEU A 250 -2.83 9.99 -4.08
CA LEU A 250 -3.97 10.89 -4.27
C LEU A 250 -4.10 11.90 -3.13
N GLY A 251 -3.95 11.45 -1.89
CA GLY A 251 -4.10 12.27 -0.69
C GLY A 251 -3.07 13.39 -0.56
N VAL A 252 -1.84 13.18 -1.01
CA VAL A 252 -0.82 14.25 -1.05
C VAL A 252 -0.89 15.08 -2.33
N GLY A 253 -1.69 14.67 -3.31
CA GLY A 253 -1.79 15.34 -4.60
C GLY A 253 -0.55 15.14 -5.47
N ALA A 254 0.04 13.94 -5.40
CA ALA A 254 1.17 13.59 -6.25
C ALA A 254 0.74 13.49 -7.72
N GLY A 255 1.50 14.10 -8.61
CA GLY A 255 1.32 14.04 -10.06
C GLY A 255 2.49 13.35 -10.75
N THR A 256 2.41 13.21 -12.08
CA THR A 256 3.48 12.60 -12.88
C THR A 256 4.84 13.26 -12.62
N GLY A 257 5.82 12.46 -12.27
CA GLY A 257 7.17 12.91 -11.90
C GLY A 257 7.36 13.16 -10.39
N ASP A 258 6.31 13.15 -9.59
CA ASP A 258 6.44 13.17 -8.14
C ASP A 258 6.75 11.75 -7.64
N VAL A 259 7.67 11.68 -6.66
CA VAL A 259 7.93 10.44 -5.92
C VAL A 259 7.58 10.64 -4.45
N VAL A 260 6.78 9.75 -3.93
CA VAL A 260 6.44 9.72 -2.51
C VAL A 260 7.42 8.79 -1.80
N VAL A 261 8.03 9.31 -0.73
CA VAL A 261 8.90 8.54 0.17
C VAL A 261 8.21 8.48 1.53
N SER A 262 7.64 7.33 1.83
CA SER A 262 6.96 7.08 3.11
C SER A 262 7.94 6.53 4.14
N ILE A 263 8.09 7.23 5.26
CA ILE A 263 9.03 6.89 6.33
C ILE A 263 8.24 6.49 7.57
N GLY A 264 7.74 5.26 7.54
CA GLY A 264 7.16 4.57 8.70
C GLY A 264 8.20 3.68 9.39
N THR A 265 7.79 2.68 10.13
CA THR A 265 8.68 1.63 10.69
C THR A 265 9.50 0.98 9.58
N SER A 266 8.84 0.59 8.48
CA SER A 266 9.41 0.26 7.18
C SER A 266 9.21 1.44 6.22
N GLY A 267 9.83 1.39 5.03
CA GLY A 267 9.73 2.45 4.04
C GLY A 267 9.15 1.98 2.72
N THR A 268 8.49 2.90 2.02
CA THR A 268 8.13 2.71 0.61
C THR A 268 8.55 3.93 -0.21
N VAL A 269 8.98 3.67 -1.43
CA VAL A 269 9.33 4.67 -2.42
C VAL A 269 8.50 4.38 -3.67
N PHE A 270 7.57 5.25 -4.02
CA PHE A 270 6.71 5.05 -5.19
C PHE A 270 6.50 6.36 -5.96
N ALA A 271 6.44 6.26 -7.27
CA ALA A 271 6.33 7.42 -8.14
C ALA A 271 5.07 7.35 -9.02
N VAL A 272 4.44 8.50 -9.28
CA VAL A 272 3.40 8.60 -10.28
C VAL A 272 4.04 8.68 -11.67
N SER A 273 3.68 7.76 -12.57
CA SER A 273 4.29 7.62 -13.89
C SER A 273 3.25 7.41 -14.98
N ASP A 274 3.46 8.03 -16.14
CA ASP A 274 2.64 7.80 -17.34
C ASP A 274 2.99 6.48 -18.06
N ARG A 275 4.04 5.78 -17.60
CA ARG A 275 4.54 4.56 -18.22
C ARG A 275 4.51 3.42 -17.24
N ARG A 276 4.01 2.28 -17.74
CA ARG A 276 4.12 1.01 -17.03
C ARG A 276 5.58 0.63 -16.82
N THR A 277 5.88 0.09 -15.65
CA THR A 277 7.21 -0.43 -15.30
C THR A 277 7.16 -1.95 -15.30
N ILE A 278 8.17 -2.57 -15.92
CA ILE A 278 8.37 -4.02 -15.95
C ILE A 278 9.78 -4.29 -15.46
N ASP A 279 9.91 -4.93 -14.32
CA ASP A 279 11.19 -5.26 -13.70
C ASP A 279 11.30 -6.77 -13.40
N PRO A 280 11.96 -7.54 -14.27
CA PRO A 280 12.18 -8.97 -14.03
C PRO A 280 13.04 -9.30 -12.81
N SER A 281 13.79 -8.33 -12.28
CA SER A 281 14.53 -8.53 -11.02
C SER A 281 13.63 -8.59 -9.79
N GLY A 282 12.39 -8.07 -9.89
CA GLY A 282 11.44 -7.99 -8.80
C GLY A 282 11.76 -6.91 -7.75
N THR A 283 12.75 -6.04 -8.01
CA THR A 283 13.11 -4.92 -7.12
C THR A 283 12.02 -3.85 -7.12
N VAL A 284 11.47 -3.54 -8.30
CA VAL A 284 10.39 -2.59 -8.48
C VAL A 284 9.10 -3.32 -8.83
N ALA A 285 8.06 -3.13 -8.04
CA ALA A 285 6.71 -3.59 -8.35
C ALA A 285 6.03 -2.58 -9.30
N GLY A 286 5.58 -3.04 -10.46
CA GLY A 286 4.98 -2.21 -11.50
C GLY A 286 3.47 -2.03 -11.31
N PHE A 287 3.03 -1.45 -10.18
CA PHE A 287 1.62 -1.23 -9.89
C PHE A 287 0.98 -0.18 -10.81
N ALA A 288 -0.33 -0.28 -10.98
CA ALA A 288 -1.16 0.83 -11.45
C ALA A 288 -1.47 1.77 -10.27
N ASP A 289 -1.79 3.02 -10.59
CA ASP A 289 -2.34 3.95 -9.59
C ASP A 289 -3.88 3.97 -9.62
N ALA A 290 -4.48 4.78 -8.76
CA ALA A 290 -5.93 4.92 -8.66
C ALA A 290 -6.53 5.97 -9.62
N ASP A 291 -5.73 6.74 -10.37
CA ASP A 291 -6.20 7.86 -11.23
C ASP A 291 -5.88 7.65 -12.74
N GLY A 292 -5.50 6.45 -13.14
CA GLY A 292 -5.31 6.10 -14.55
C GLY A 292 -3.86 6.04 -15.01
N HIS A 293 -2.91 6.33 -14.12
CA HIS A 293 -1.47 6.24 -14.34
C HIS A 293 -0.88 4.95 -13.76
N PHE A 294 0.43 4.93 -13.49
CA PHE A 294 1.15 3.83 -12.87
C PHE A 294 1.85 4.29 -11.60
N LEU A 295 2.08 3.35 -10.70
CA LEU A 295 2.69 3.59 -9.40
C LEU A 295 3.84 2.59 -9.15
N PRO A 296 4.94 2.63 -9.94
CA PRO A 296 6.08 1.79 -9.64
C PRO A 296 6.57 2.03 -8.21
N LEU A 297 6.76 0.93 -7.46
CA LEU A 297 6.98 0.94 -6.02
C LEU A 297 8.16 0.07 -5.63
N VAL A 298 8.97 0.57 -4.71
CA VAL A 298 10.02 -0.15 -4.00
C VAL A 298 9.70 -0.14 -2.51
N ALA A 299 9.77 -1.29 -1.86
CA ALA A 299 9.55 -1.42 -0.43
C ALA A 299 10.85 -1.80 0.28
N THR A 300 11.13 -1.15 1.43
CA THR A 300 12.26 -1.45 2.31
C THR A 300 11.77 -1.93 3.67
N LEU A 301 12.58 -2.71 4.39
CA LEU A 301 12.28 -3.11 5.76
C LEU A 301 12.72 -2.08 6.78
N ASN A 302 13.76 -1.31 6.47
CA ASN A 302 14.41 -0.42 7.40
C ASN A 302 14.18 1.05 7.04
N ALA A 303 13.35 1.74 7.84
CA ALA A 303 13.15 3.18 7.76
C ALA A 303 13.23 3.80 9.16
N ALA A 304 12.17 4.31 9.77
CA ALA A 304 12.23 4.99 11.07
C ALA A 304 12.81 4.11 12.18
N ARG A 305 12.66 2.77 12.12
CA ARG A 305 13.27 1.85 13.08
C ARG A 305 14.80 2.01 13.22
N VAL A 306 15.48 2.46 12.17
CA VAL A 306 16.91 2.77 12.20
C VAL A 306 17.19 3.91 13.18
N LEU A 307 16.33 4.93 13.15
CA LEU A 307 16.42 6.08 14.04
C LEU A 307 16.10 5.67 15.48
N ASP A 308 15.06 4.82 15.66
CA ASP A 308 14.70 4.28 16.99
C ASP A 308 15.86 3.52 17.61
N ALA A 309 16.50 2.63 16.85
CA ALA A 309 17.62 1.82 17.32
C ALA A 309 18.80 2.69 17.77
N ILE A 310 19.18 3.69 16.96
CA ILE A 310 20.33 4.55 17.28
C ILE A 310 19.99 5.57 18.37
N ALA A 311 18.75 6.08 18.43
CA ALA A 311 18.28 6.91 19.54
C ALA A 311 18.39 6.16 20.87
N GLY A 312 17.98 4.88 20.90
CA GLY A 312 18.12 4.00 22.06
C GLY A 312 19.58 3.81 22.49
N VAL A 313 20.50 3.55 21.55
CA VAL A 313 21.94 3.43 21.83
C VAL A 313 22.51 4.73 22.39
N LEU A 314 22.08 5.89 21.86
CA LEU A 314 22.55 7.20 22.30
C LEU A 314 21.85 7.71 23.56
N GLY A 315 20.79 7.04 24.05
CA GLY A 315 20.03 7.45 25.23
C GLY A 315 19.33 8.80 25.03
N VAL A 316 18.77 9.03 23.85
CA VAL A 316 18.03 10.25 23.51
C VAL A 316 16.68 9.91 22.90
N ASP A 317 15.75 10.87 22.87
CA ASP A 317 14.53 10.81 22.07
C ASP A 317 14.78 11.24 20.60
N HIS A 318 13.72 11.27 19.80
CA HIS A 318 13.82 11.64 18.38
C HIS A 318 14.31 13.08 18.15
N ASP A 319 13.91 14.01 19.01
CA ASP A 319 14.33 15.41 18.91
C ASP A 319 15.83 15.54 19.28
N GLY A 320 16.26 14.82 20.32
CA GLY A 320 17.68 14.71 20.69
C GLY A 320 18.53 14.08 19.59
N LEU A 321 18.05 13.00 18.96
CA LEU A 321 18.72 12.38 17.80
C LEU A 321 18.84 13.37 16.64
N SER A 322 17.75 14.08 16.34
CA SER A 322 17.71 15.10 15.29
C SER A 322 18.71 16.23 15.55
N GLY A 323 18.75 16.74 16.79
CA GLY A 323 19.71 17.78 17.20
C GLY A 323 21.16 17.33 17.07
N LEU A 324 21.49 16.10 17.52
CA LEU A 324 22.83 15.52 17.36
C LEU A 324 23.20 15.36 15.88
N ALA A 325 22.30 14.83 15.04
CA ALA A 325 22.57 14.64 13.63
C ALA A 325 22.83 15.96 12.89
N LEU A 326 22.14 17.03 13.27
CA LEU A 326 22.33 18.37 12.68
C LEU A 326 23.59 19.09 13.19
N ALA A 327 24.13 18.67 14.32
CA ALA A 327 25.38 19.21 14.86
C ALA A 327 26.64 18.61 14.19
N ALA A 328 26.49 17.49 13.46
CA ALA A 328 27.59 16.88 12.70
C ALA A 328 27.64 17.42 11.26
N ASP A 329 28.83 17.49 10.71
CA ASP A 329 29.02 17.79 9.30
C ASP A 329 28.47 16.71 8.37
N PRO A 330 28.10 17.06 7.12
CA PRO A 330 27.72 16.08 6.10
C PRO A 330 28.79 14.98 5.94
N GLY A 331 28.32 13.73 5.81
CA GLY A 331 29.18 12.55 5.73
C GLY A 331 29.66 12.03 7.10
N ALA A 332 29.12 12.55 8.22
CA ALA A 332 29.29 12.01 9.57
C ALA A 332 30.76 11.75 9.98
N GLY A 333 31.67 12.62 9.53
CA GLY A 333 33.12 12.47 9.79
C GLY A 333 33.72 11.20 9.18
N GLY A 334 33.09 10.60 8.17
CA GLY A 334 33.48 9.34 7.54
C GLY A 334 32.81 8.09 8.11
N LEU A 335 31.91 8.22 9.09
CA LEU A 335 31.08 7.09 9.53
C LEU A 335 30.01 6.77 8.47
N THR A 336 29.84 5.49 8.18
CA THR A 336 28.76 4.99 7.33
C THR A 336 27.96 3.95 8.08
N LEU A 337 26.65 4.14 8.20
CA LEU A 337 25.74 3.15 8.76
C LEU A 337 24.98 2.45 7.63
N VAL A 338 25.14 1.13 7.54
CA VAL A 338 24.32 0.26 6.69
C VAL A 338 23.11 -0.17 7.51
N PRO A 339 21.85 0.17 7.09
CA PRO A 339 20.70 0.13 8.00
C PRO A 339 19.94 -1.21 8.05
N TYR A 340 20.54 -2.34 7.71
CA TYR A 340 19.84 -3.62 7.53
C TYR A 340 19.64 -4.38 8.85
N PHE A 341 18.95 -3.79 9.83
CA PHE A 341 18.84 -4.32 11.19
C PHE A 341 18.20 -5.71 11.29
N GLU A 342 17.24 -6.04 10.45
CA GLU A 342 16.52 -7.32 10.43
C GLU A 342 16.39 -7.85 8.98
N GLY A 343 17.51 -7.86 8.29
CA GLY A 343 17.53 -8.08 6.85
C GLY A 343 17.08 -6.84 6.07
N GLU A 344 17.03 -6.95 4.75
CA GLU A 344 16.48 -5.93 3.87
C GLU A 344 15.74 -6.58 2.71
N ARG A 345 14.68 -5.90 2.24
CA ARG A 345 13.90 -6.32 1.08
C ARG A 345 14.49 -5.75 -0.22
N THR A 346 14.95 -4.52 -0.18
CA THR A 346 15.58 -3.85 -1.32
C THR A 346 16.88 -3.20 -0.89
N PRO A 347 18.04 -3.80 -1.26
CA PRO A 347 18.21 -5.07 -1.98
C PRO A 347 17.67 -6.30 -1.20
N ASN A 348 17.41 -7.41 -1.89
CA ASN A 348 16.92 -8.65 -1.24
C ASN A 348 18.06 -9.34 -0.46
N LEU A 349 18.17 -9.00 0.80
CA LEU A 349 19.20 -9.47 1.74
C LEU A 349 18.54 -9.88 3.08
N PRO A 350 17.77 -10.98 3.11
CA PRO A 350 16.93 -11.35 4.25
C PRO A 350 17.71 -11.63 5.54
N ASP A 351 18.97 -12.05 5.42
CA ASP A 351 19.84 -12.39 6.57
C ASP A 351 20.87 -11.31 6.89
N ALA A 352 20.79 -10.12 6.27
CA ALA A 352 21.71 -9.03 6.52
C ALA A 352 21.51 -8.45 7.92
N THR A 353 22.57 -7.90 8.46
CA THR A 353 22.57 -7.15 9.74
C THR A 353 23.12 -5.74 9.53
N ALA A 354 22.70 -4.81 10.37
CA ALA A 354 23.22 -3.45 10.36
C ALA A 354 24.71 -3.43 10.72
N SER A 355 25.44 -2.47 10.15
CA SER A 355 26.84 -2.26 10.47
C SER A 355 27.21 -0.78 10.42
N VAL A 356 28.22 -0.41 11.22
CA VAL A 356 28.85 0.91 11.18
C VAL A 356 30.31 0.75 10.78
N THR A 357 30.73 1.45 9.76
CA THR A 357 32.12 1.44 9.26
C THR A 357 32.73 2.84 9.33
N GLY A 358 34.05 2.96 9.11
CA GLY A 358 34.75 4.25 9.14
C GLY A 358 35.02 4.80 10.52
N MET A 359 34.93 3.99 11.61
CA MET A 359 35.17 4.41 12.96
C MET A 359 36.68 4.67 13.24
N THR A 360 36.97 5.87 13.70
CA THR A 360 38.27 6.28 14.20
C THR A 360 38.09 6.98 15.56
N LEU A 361 39.13 7.19 16.32
CA LEU A 361 39.03 7.95 17.60
C LEU A 361 38.43 9.35 17.37
N ARG A 362 38.67 9.94 16.21
CA ARG A 362 38.16 11.28 15.86
C ARG A 362 36.74 11.28 15.38
N SER A 363 36.32 10.30 14.58
CA SER A 363 34.97 10.25 14.00
C SER A 363 33.93 9.64 14.94
N THR A 364 34.36 8.90 15.97
CA THR A 364 33.45 8.21 16.89
C THR A 364 32.92 9.19 17.95
N THR A 365 31.93 9.98 17.53
CA THR A 365 31.19 10.93 18.39
C THR A 365 29.68 10.63 18.31
N ARG A 366 28.92 11.13 19.29
CA ARG A 366 27.44 10.97 19.30
C ARG A 366 26.79 11.64 18.09
N GLU A 367 27.30 12.81 17.76
CA GLU A 367 26.82 13.63 16.64
C GLU A 367 27.01 12.89 15.30
N ASN A 368 28.21 12.37 15.08
CA ASN A 368 28.52 11.63 13.85
C ASN A 368 27.72 10.32 13.76
N LEU A 369 27.51 9.59 14.87
CA LEU A 369 26.70 8.38 14.85
C LEU A 369 25.22 8.68 14.54
N ALA A 370 24.67 9.75 15.14
CA ALA A 370 23.31 10.21 14.84
C ALA A 370 23.17 10.64 13.38
N ARG A 371 24.17 11.37 12.86
CA ARG A 371 24.20 11.77 11.44
C ARG A 371 24.28 10.58 10.51
N ALA A 372 25.17 9.62 10.78
CA ALA A 372 25.30 8.39 10.00
C ALA A 372 24.01 7.57 10.00
N ALA A 373 23.23 7.56 11.08
CA ALA A 373 21.92 6.90 11.14
C ALA A 373 20.90 7.55 10.19
N VAL A 374 20.81 8.88 10.21
CA VAL A 374 19.90 9.60 9.30
C VAL A 374 20.33 9.43 7.85
N GLU A 375 21.60 9.63 7.54
CA GLU A 375 22.13 9.47 6.18
C GLU A 375 22.02 8.03 5.69
N GLY A 376 22.29 7.03 6.53
CA GLY A 376 22.17 5.60 6.21
C GLY A 376 20.72 5.20 5.91
N MET A 377 19.77 5.62 6.75
CA MET A 377 18.35 5.39 6.51
C MET A 377 17.90 6.03 5.19
N LEU A 378 18.23 7.30 4.98
CA LEU A 378 17.88 8.01 3.74
C LEU A 378 18.56 7.38 2.50
N SER A 379 19.80 6.89 2.63
CA SER A 379 20.50 6.20 1.53
C SER A 379 19.83 4.88 1.18
N GLY A 380 19.30 4.14 2.16
CA GLY A 380 18.49 2.95 1.93
C GLY A 380 17.24 3.25 1.10
N LEU A 381 16.53 4.33 1.43
CA LEU A 381 15.38 4.82 0.64
C LEU A 381 15.83 5.37 -0.72
N GLY A 382 16.99 6.03 -0.77
CA GLY A 382 17.63 6.53 -1.99
C GLY A 382 17.93 5.43 -3.01
N ALA A 383 18.30 4.23 -2.55
CA ALA A 383 18.45 3.07 -3.42
C ALA A 383 17.14 2.71 -4.15
N GLY A 384 15.99 2.92 -3.52
CA GLY A 384 14.68 2.80 -4.16
C GLY A 384 14.48 3.84 -5.28
N LEU A 385 14.90 5.10 -5.06
CA LEU A 385 14.87 6.13 -6.10
C LEU A 385 15.77 5.74 -7.29
N ASP A 386 16.94 5.19 -7.02
CA ASP A 386 17.87 4.78 -8.06
C ASP A 386 17.34 3.59 -8.87
N ALA A 387 16.65 2.65 -8.22
CA ALA A 387 15.97 1.54 -8.90
C ALA A 387 14.88 2.06 -9.85
N LEU A 388 14.07 3.04 -9.43
CA LEU A 388 13.07 3.68 -10.28
C LEU A 388 13.72 4.41 -11.47
N ARG A 389 14.80 5.19 -11.24
CA ARG A 389 15.55 5.88 -12.30
C ARG A 389 16.15 4.92 -13.32
N ALA A 390 16.67 3.78 -12.85
CA ALA A 390 17.26 2.75 -13.73
C ALA A 390 16.25 2.17 -14.72
N LEU A 391 14.95 2.17 -14.35
CA LEU A 391 13.84 1.75 -15.22
C LEU A 391 13.25 2.91 -16.04
N GLY A 392 13.86 4.08 -16.02
CA GLY A 392 13.45 5.25 -16.80
C GLY A 392 12.23 5.99 -16.24
N VAL A 393 11.89 5.78 -14.96
CA VAL A 393 10.83 6.53 -14.29
C VAL A 393 11.33 7.96 -14.05
N PRO A 394 10.63 8.99 -14.54
CA PRO A 394 11.02 10.38 -14.31
C PRO A 394 10.75 10.77 -12.86
N LEU A 395 11.76 11.26 -12.14
CA LEU A 395 11.64 11.74 -10.77
C LEU A 395 12.08 13.21 -10.72
N GLN A 396 11.15 14.11 -10.35
CA GLN A 396 11.39 15.56 -10.34
C GLN A 396 11.52 16.12 -8.93
N ARG A 397 10.64 15.66 -7.99
CA ARG A 397 10.70 16.03 -6.58
C ARG A 397 10.23 14.86 -5.70
N ALA A 398 10.70 14.85 -4.45
CA ALA A 398 10.26 13.87 -3.45
C ALA A 398 9.28 14.52 -2.46
N LEU A 399 8.18 13.81 -2.19
CA LEU A 399 7.20 14.13 -1.15
C LEU A 399 7.45 13.19 0.02
N LEU A 400 7.96 13.71 1.16
CA LEU A 400 8.19 12.90 2.35
C LEU A 400 6.93 12.84 3.21
N ILE A 401 6.49 11.63 3.53
CA ILE A 401 5.34 11.37 4.42
C ILE A 401 5.72 10.37 5.51
N GLY A 402 4.82 10.20 6.47
CA GLY A 402 5.02 9.29 7.60
C GLY A 402 5.69 9.97 8.81
N GLY A 403 5.77 9.22 9.92
CA GLY A 403 6.29 9.76 11.19
C GLY A 403 7.75 10.21 11.11
N GLY A 404 8.60 9.46 10.42
CA GLY A 404 10.01 9.81 10.24
C GLY A 404 10.25 11.11 9.46
N ALA A 405 9.31 11.51 8.60
CA ALA A 405 9.35 12.78 7.87
C ALA A 405 9.19 14.01 8.78
N GLN A 406 8.76 13.83 10.02
CA GLN A 406 8.61 14.93 10.98
C GLN A 406 9.95 15.34 11.61
N SER A 407 10.99 14.50 11.55
CA SER A 407 12.33 14.82 12.03
C SER A 407 12.96 15.97 11.24
N GLU A 408 13.42 17.01 11.94
CA GLU A 408 14.09 18.16 11.32
C GLU A 408 15.37 17.73 10.58
N ALA A 409 16.14 16.80 11.17
CA ALA A 409 17.33 16.25 10.53
C ALA A 409 16.99 15.54 9.22
N VAL A 410 15.94 14.71 9.19
CA VAL A 410 15.49 14.03 7.97
C VAL A 410 15.15 15.06 6.89
N ARG A 411 14.34 16.08 7.22
CA ARG A 411 13.95 17.12 6.25
C ARG A 411 15.13 17.90 5.68
N LYS A 412 16.12 18.23 6.51
CA LYS A 412 17.29 19.01 6.10
C LYS A 412 18.32 18.19 5.33
N ILE A 413 18.43 16.89 5.60
CA ILE A 413 19.45 16.02 5.02
C ILE A 413 18.94 15.36 3.73
N ALA A 414 17.67 15.03 3.66
CA ALA A 414 17.08 14.30 2.52
C ALA A 414 17.37 14.93 1.15
N PRO A 415 17.30 16.25 0.92
CA PRO A 415 17.58 16.82 -0.39
C PRO A 415 19.00 16.52 -0.90
N ALA A 416 19.98 16.51 -0.01
CA ALA A 416 21.36 16.21 -0.37
C ALA A 416 21.55 14.72 -0.67
N VAL A 417 20.92 13.83 0.09
CA VAL A 417 21.03 12.38 -0.12
C VAL A 417 20.28 11.93 -1.36
N PHE A 418 19.08 12.47 -1.60
CA PHE A 418 18.25 12.10 -2.76
C PHE A 418 18.66 12.79 -4.08
N GLY A 419 19.44 13.88 -3.97
CA GLY A 419 19.88 14.65 -5.12
C GLY A 419 18.72 15.34 -5.87
N MET A 420 17.63 15.68 -5.17
CA MET A 420 16.44 16.32 -5.73
C MET A 420 15.73 17.20 -4.70
N PRO A 421 14.83 18.11 -5.14
CA PRO A 421 13.96 18.87 -4.23
C PRO A 421 13.10 17.94 -3.38
N VAL A 422 12.94 18.29 -2.12
CA VAL A 422 12.14 17.54 -1.13
C VAL A 422 11.10 18.48 -0.53
N GLU A 423 9.84 18.04 -0.55
CA GLU A 423 8.74 18.69 0.14
C GLU A 423 8.19 17.77 1.22
N VAL A 424 7.75 18.35 2.32
CA VAL A 424 7.07 17.62 3.40
C VAL A 424 5.66 18.22 3.52
N PRO A 425 4.65 17.52 2.99
CA PRO A 425 3.27 17.96 3.12
C PRO A 425 2.85 18.09 4.59
N ALA A 426 1.85 18.94 4.86
CA ALA A 426 1.28 19.04 6.21
C ALA A 426 0.82 17.64 6.67
N PRO A 427 1.10 17.24 7.93
CA PRO A 427 0.67 15.94 8.44
C PRO A 427 -0.83 15.74 8.28
N GLY A 428 -1.23 14.55 7.84
CA GLY A 428 -2.63 14.22 7.60
C GLY A 428 -2.84 12.74 7.33
N GLU A 429 -4.10 12.33 7.31
CA GLU A 429 -4.52 10.95 7.00
C GLU A 429 -4.63 10.79 5.48
N TYR A 430 -3.47 10.74 4.81
CA TYR A 430 -3.38 10.85 3.36
C TYR A 430 -4.18 9.80 2.60
N VAL A 431 -4.22 8.55 3.08
CA VAL A 431 -4.99 7.47 2.43
C VAL A 431 -6.48 7.78 2.48
N ALA A 432 -7.01 8.15 3.66
CA ALA A 432 -8.40 8.52 3.81
C ALA A 432 -8.76 9.80 3.03
N LEU A 433 -7.86 10.79 3.00
CA LEU A 433 -8.02 12.01 2.19
C LEU A 433 -8.01 11.70 0.69
N GLY A 434 -7.15 10.78 0.24
CA GLY A 434 -7.12 10.30 -1.15
C GLY A 434 -8.42 9.60 -1.53
N ALA A 435 -8.94 8.73 -0.68
CA ALA A 435 -10.24 8.11 -0.86
C ALA A 435 -11.38 9.16 -0.89
N ALA A 436 -11.35 10.18 -0.02
CA ALA A 436 -12.32 11.26 -0.05
C ALA A 436 -12.26 12.07 -1.35
N ARG A 437 -11.05 12.37 -1.87
CA ARG A 437 -10.87 13.02 -3.17
C ARG A 437 -11.44 12.19 -4.32
N GLN A 438 -11.21 10.88 -4.28
CA GLN A 438 -11.79 9.95 -5.27
C GLN A 438 -13.33 9.96 -5.17
N ALA A 439 -13.89 9.92 -3.96
CA ALA A 439 -15.34 10.03 -3.75
C ALA A 439 -15.90 11.37 -4.26
N ALA A 440 -15.17 12.48 -4.12
CA ALA A 440 -15.57 13.77 -4.67
C ALA A 440 -15.53 13.77 -6.21
N SER A 441 -14.54 13.11 -6.82
CA SER A 441 -14.35 13.10 -8.28
C SER A 441 -15.45 12.38 -9.05
N VAL A 442 -16.20 11.47 -8.42
CA VAL A 442 -17.33 10.78 -9.05
C VAL A 442 -18.64 11.57 -8.97
N LEU A 443 -18.64 12.76 -8.33
CA LEU A 443 -19.75 13.69 -8.28
C LEU A 443 -19.63 14.81 -9.33
N ALA A 444 -18.44 14.97 -9.91
CA ALA A 444 -18.13 15.97 -10.94
C ALA A 444 -18.46 15.39 -12.33
#